data_eec33330da641befd870be27adb54964
#
_entry.id   eec33330da641befd870be27adb54964
#
_cell.length_a   1.000
_cell.length_b   1.000
_cell.length_c   1.000
_cell.angle_alpha   90.00
_cell.angle_beta   90.00
_cell.angle_gamma   90.00
#
_symmetry.space_group_name_H-M   'P 1'
#
loop_
_entity.id
_entity.type
_entity.pdbx_description
1 polymer ?
#
loop_
_entity_poly.entity_id
_entity_poly.type
_entity_poly.pdbx_seq_one_letter_code
_entity_poly.pdbx_strand_id
1 'polypeptide(L)'
;GFFSGITASSFSNCSGSFTFIGGGANNNASGTYSVICGGEYNIASEEYSGVYAGFGNTASGYGSLVYGGGLNEASGEVSIIAGGDYNYAPGIYASIFGGGDNTALGYASVILGGELNVVADDWSIVAGGDENIVDGMDYGIFGGYYNYIENDY
;
A
#
# COMPACT_ATOMS: atom_id res chain seq x y z
N GLY A 1 23.08 8.56 4.25
CA GLY A 1 23.22 7.14 4.59
C GLY A 1 24.44 6.51 3.94
N PHE A 2 24.85 5.36 4.39
CA PHE A 2 25.91 4.56 3.75
C PHE A 2 25.37 3.98 2.45
N PHE A 3 26.10 4.13 1.33
CA PHE A 3 25.78 3.58 0.02
C PHE A 3 24.36 3.95 -0.51
N SER A 4 23.86 5.14 -0.19
CA SER A 4 22.60 5.65 -0.76
C SER A 4 22.87 6.41 -2.05
N GLY A 5 21.97 6.32 -3.02
CA GLY A 5 22.12 6.94 -4.34
C GLY A 5 20.83 7.53 -4.89
N ILE A 6 20.97 8.67 -5.55
CA ILE A 6 19.91 9.31 -6.33
C ILE A 6 20.43 9.49 -7.74
N THR A 7 19.65 9.03 -8.73
CA THR A 7 19.90 9.34 -10.16
C THR A 7 18.89 10.39 -10.61
N ALA A 8 19.02 11.03 -11.67
CA ALA A 8 18.09 11.92 -12.41
C ALA A 8 16.83 12.40 -11.64
N SER A 9 17.00 13.02 -10.48
CA SER A 9 15.89 13.42 -9.59
C SER A 9 16.01 14.88 -9.14
N SER A 10 14.88 15.55 -8.96
CA SER A 10 14.77 16.90 -8.43
C SER A 10 14.17 16.88 -7.02
N PHE A 11 14.80 17.60 -6.08
CA PHE A 11 14.31 17.79 -4.70
C PHE A 11 14.01 16.48 -3.93
N SER A 12 14.63 15.37 -4.31
CA SER A 12 14.46 14.08 -3.64
C SER A 12 15.49 13.84 -2.55
N ASN A 13 15.16 13.02 -1.55
CA ASN A 13 16.00 12.76 -0.39
C ASN A 13 16.24 11.27 -0.18
N CYS A 14 17.51 10.86 -0.08
CA CYS A 14 17.96 9.54 0.34
C CYS A 14 18.67 9.66 1.68
N SER A 15 17.99 9.50 2.80
CA SER A 15 18.61 9.64 4.13
C SER A 15 18.88 8.32 4.85
N GLY A 16 18.19 7.26 4.50
CA GLY A 16 18.43 5.90 5.00
C GLY A 16 19.75 5.30 4.48
N SER A 17 20.21 4.22 5.08
CA SER A 17 21.36 3.47 4.60
C SER A 17 20.92 2.49 3.50
N PHE A 18 21.74 2.35 2.45
CA PHE A 18 21.47 1.48 1.30
C PHE A 18 20.16 1.81 0.56
N THR A 19 19.79 3.09 0.53
CA THR A 19 18.58 3.55 -0.17
C THR A 19 18.88 3.92 -1.62
N PHE A 20 17.85 3.83 -2.45
CA PHE A 20 17.97 4.19 -3.86
C PHE A 20 16.73 4.95 -4.36
N ILE A 21 16.95 6.06 -5.09
CA ILE A 21 15.93 6.76 -5.86
C ILE A 21 16.36 6.80 -7.32
N GLY A 22 15.61 6.14 -8.19
CA GLY A 22 15.91 6.03 -9.63
C GLY A 22 15.65 7.29 -10.43
N GLY A 23 14.70 8.15 -9.99
CA GLY A 23 14.38 9.39 -10.69
C GLY A 23 13.14 10.09 -10.15
N GLY A 24 12.65 11.08 -10.89
CA GLY A 24 11.42 11.81 -10.54
C GLY A 24 11.64 13.08 -9.72
N ALA A 25 10.68 13.44 -8.90
CA ALA A 25 10.74 14.65 -8.10
C ALA A 25 10.14 14.49 -6.70
N ASN A 26 10.68 15.21 -5.72
CA ASN A 26 10.15 15.25 -4.35
C ASN A 26 9.97 13.89 -3.67
N ASN A 27 10.73 12.87 -4.06
CA ASN A 27 10.67 11.55 -3.46
C ASN A 27 11.54 11.47 -2.20
N ASN A 28 11.10 10.70 -1.19
CA ASN A 28 11.82 10.53 0.07
C ASN A 28 12.02 9.04 0.44
N ALA A 29 13.24 8.53 0.29
CA ALA A 29 13.65 7.20 0.72
C ALA A 29 14.46 7.33 2.02
N SER A 30 13.83 7.09 3.16
CA SER A 30 14.43 7.27 4.47
C SER A 30 14.61 5.97 5.28
N GLY A 31 13.93 4.91 4.95
CA GLY A 31 14.10 3.60 5.55
C GLY A 31 15.39 2.92 5.10
N THR A 32 16.03 2.12 5.95
CA THR A 32 17.18 1.32 5.56
C THR A 32 16.78 0.30 4.48
N TYR A 33 17.58 0.16 3.42
CA TYR A 33 17.28 -0.67 2.25
C TYR A 33 15.99 -0.29 1.50
N SER A 34 15.48 0.94 1.69
CA SER A 34 14.28 1.39 0.97
C SER A 34 14.59 1.82 -0.46
N VAL A 35 13.61 1.68 -1.35
CA VAL A 35 13.75 1.96 -2.77
C VAL A 35 12.58 2.78 -3.30
N ILE A 36 12.88 3.81 -4.11
CA ILE A 36 11.88 4.49 -4.95
C ILE A 36 12.41 4.49 -6.37
N CYS A 37 11.74 3.77 -7.31
CA CYS A 37 12.22 3.71 -8.67
C CYS A 37 11.94 5.00 -9.46
N GLY A 38 10.86 5.73 -9.13
CA GLY A 38 10.54 7.00 -9.77
C GLY A 38 9.21 7.59 -9.34
N GLY A 39 8.71 8.54 -10.11
CA GLY A 39 7.45 9.24 -9.81
C GLY A 39 7.64 10.52 -9.00
N GLU A 40 6.58 10.98 -8.37
CA GLU A 40 6.60 12.26 -7.68
C GLU A 40 5.92 12.19 -6.31
N TYR A 41 6.50 12.85 -5.30
CA TYR A 41 6.03 12.89 -3.92
C TYR A 41 5.87 11.52 -3.24
N ASN A 42 6.61 10.49 -3.67
CA ASN A 42 6.55 9.16 -3.06
C ASN A 42 7.44 9.07 -1.82
N ILE A 43 7.02 8.28 -0.84
CA ILE A 43 7.71 8.08 0.44
C ILE A 43 7.92 6.57 0.68
N ALA A 44 9.17 6.19 0.99
CA ALA A 44 9.54 4.87 1.48
C ALA A 44 10.33 5.05 2.78
N SER A 45 9.67 4.90 3.93
CA SER A 45 10.20 5.37 5.22
C SER A 45 10.65 4.28 6.17
N GLU A 46 10.22 3.05 6.00
CA GLU A 46 10.62 1.92 6.86
C GLU A 46 11.62 0.99 6.17
N GLU A 47 12.24 0.13 6.97
CA GLU A 47 13.23 -0.82 6.48
C GLU A 47 12.62 -1.78 5.44
N TYR A 48 13.32 -1.99 4.33
CA TYR A 48 12.90 -2.75 3.15
C TYR A 48 11.63 -2.25 2.45
N SER A 49 11.13 -1.06 2.79
CA SER A 49 9.95 -0.49 2.12
C SER A 49 10.28 -0.04 0.69
N GLY A 50 9.28 -0.05 -0.19
CA GLY A 50 9.48 0.35 -1.57
C GLY A 50 8.28 0.97 -2.25
N VAL A 51 8.55 1.99 -3.10
CA VAL A 51 7.58 2.54 -4.05
C VAL A 51 8.19 2.47 -5.46
N TYR A 52 7.52 1.77 -6.38
CA TYR A 52 8.08 1.63 -7.72
C TYR A 52 7.82 2.86 -8.59
N ALA A 53 6.62 3.43 -8.55
CA ALA A 53 6.28 4.63 -9.33
C ALA A 53 5.01 5.31 -8.80
N GLY A 54 4.52 6.33 -9.53
CA GLY A 54 3.25 6.98 -9.25
C GLY A 54 3.39 8.31 -8.53
N PHE A 55 2.31 8.79 -7.95
CA PHE A 55 2.22 10.08 -7.32
C PHE A 55 1.71 9.99 -5.88
N GLY A 56 2.48 10.52 -4.94
CA GLY A 56 2.04 10.67 -3.55
C GLY A 56 1.85 9.34 -2.79
N ASN A 57 2.46 8.25 -3.26
CA ASN A 57 2.34 6.95 -2.60
C ASN A 57 3.27 6.85 -1.39
N THR A 58 2.80 6.15 -0.35
CA THR A 58 3.56 5.95 0.89
C THR A 58 3.68 4.46 1.22
N ALA A 59 4.92 3.99 1.37
CA ALA A 59 5.26 2.69 1.93
C ALA A 59 5.95 2.93 3.28
N SER A 60 5.20 2.77 4.37
CA SER A 60 5.62 3.08 5.75
C SER A 60 5.57 1.89 6.70
N GLY A 61 5.20 0.71 6.24
CA GLY A 61 5.36 -0.54 6.99
C GLY A 61 6.70 -1.21 6.71
N TYR A 62 7.25 -1.98 7.65
CA TYR A 62 8.42 -2.82 7.42
C TYR A 62 8.17 -3.76 6.22
N GLY A 63 9.03 -3.71 5.22
CA GLY A 63 8.89 -4.51 4.01
C GLY A 63 7.64 -4.22 3.17
N SER A 64 6.95 -3.12 3.41
CA SER A 64 5.75 -2.76 2.65
C SER A 64 6.08 -2.27 1.24
N LEU A 65 5.19 -2.50 0.29
CA LEU A 65 5.40 -2.16 -1.12
C LEU A 65 4.18 -1.46 -1.73
N VAL A 66 4.45 -0.41 -2.51
CA VAL A 66 3.46 0.18 -3.43
C VAL A 66 4.04 0.16 -4.85
N TYR A 67 3.37 -0.52 -5.78
CA TYR A 67 3.88 -0.60 -7.16
C TYR A 67 3.54 0.63 -8.00
N GLY A 68 2.48 1.36 -7.67
CA GLY A 68 2.14 2.58 -8.41
C GLY A 68 0.77 3.14 -8.08
N GLY A 69 0.24 3.96 -9.00
CA GLY A 69 -1.03 4.66 -8.80
C GLY A 69 -0.87 5.98 -8.07
N GLY A 70 -1.91 6.45 -7.41
CA GLY A 70 -1.92 7.73 -6.72
C GLY A 70 -2.40 7.64 -5.27
N LEU A 71 -1.67 8.30 -4.35
CA LEU A 71 -2.10 8.48 -2.96
C LEU A 71 -2.43 7.18 -2.22
N ASN A 72 -1.75 6.09 -2.57
CA ASN A 72 -1.87 4.82 -1.87
C ASN A 72 -0.96 4.77 -0.65
N GLU A 73 -1.42 4.12 0.44
CA GLU A 73 -0.64 3.98 1.67
C GLU A 73 -0.58 2.51 2.15
N ALA A 74 0.60 1.91 2.07
CA ALA A 74 0.91 0.60 2.62
C ALA A 74 1.67 0.78 3.95
N SER A 75 0.95 0.75 5.07
CA SER A 75 1.50 1.01 6.41
C SER A 75 1.60 -0.24 7.29
N GLY A 76 0.95 -1.32 6.91
CA GLY A 76 1.11 -2.61 7.60
C GLY A 76 2.45 -3.27 7.30
N GLU A 77 2.96 -4.07 8.25
CA GLU A 77 4.15 -4.89 8.03
C GLU A 77 3.89 -5.86 6.86
N VAL A 78 4.79 -5.85 5.86
CA VAL A 78 4.72 -6.66 4.63
C VAL A 78 3.41 -6.46 3.86
N SER A 79 2.76 -5.29 4.02
CA SER A 79 1.56 -4.97 3.24
C SER A 79 1.90 -4.57 1.80
N ILE A 80 1.00 -4.83 0.87
CA ILE A 80 1.21 -4.59 -0.56
C ILE A 80 0.02 -3.86 -1.17
N ILE A 81 0.30 -2.80 -1.95
CA ILE A 81 -0.67 -2.19 -2.85
C ILE A 81 -0.11 -2.22 -4.26
N ALA A 82 -0.77 -2.94 -5.18
CA ALA A 82 -0.27 -3.07 -6.55
C ALA A 82 -0.61 -1.86 -7.43
N GLY A 83 -1.60 -1.04 -7.07
CA GLY A 83 -1.94 0.17 -7.80
C GLY A 83 -3.30 0.72 -7.43
N GLY A 84 -3.87 1.55 -8.31
CA GLY A 84 -5.11 2.27 -8.04
C GLY A 84 -4.89 3.58 -7.31
N ASP A 85 -5.95 4.14 -6.75
CA ASP A 85 -5.88 5.45 -6.11
C ASP A 85 -6.54 5.42 -4.72
N TYR A 86 -5.94 6.12 -3.76
CA TYR A 86 -6.45 6.26 -2.38
C TYR A 86 -6.65 4.94 -1.62
N ASN A 87 -5.94 3.86 -1.98
CA ASN A 87 -6.03 2.60 -1.25
C ASN A 87 -5.19 2.63 0.02
N TYR A 88 -5.70 2.01 1.10
CA TYR A 88 -5.06 1.97 2.41
C TYR A 88 -4.94 0.54 2.95
N ALA A 89 -3.71 0.08 3.18
CA ALA A 89 -3.40 -1.27 3.66
C ALA A 89 -2.60 -1.22 4.98
N PRO A 90 -3.24 -0.98 6.13
CA PRO A 90 -2.59 -0.95 7.43
C PRO A 90 -2.48 -2.33 8.09
N GLY A 91 -3.23 -3.32 7.64
CA GLY A 91 -3.15 -4.68 8.18
C GLY A 91 -1.80 -5.34 7.89
N ILE A 92 -1.27 -6.10 8.84
CA ILE A 92 -0.06 -6.92 8.63
C ILE A 92 -0.37 -7.97 7.54
N TYR A 93 0.49 -8.09 6.53
CA TYR A 93 0.30 -8.91 5.33
C TYR A 93 -0.94 -8.55 4.51
N ALA A 94 -1.56 -7.41 4.73
CA ALA A 94 -2.70 -6.96 3.95
C ALA A 94 -2.32 -6.69 2.49
N SER A 95 -3.21 -6.99 1.56
CA SER A 95 -2.94 -6.82 0.13
C SER A 95 -4.12 -6.19 -0.59
N ILE A 96 -3.85 -5.11 -1.36
CA ILE A 96 -4.81 -4.49 -2.26
C ILE A 96 -4.23 -4.50 -3.68
N PHE A 97 -4.92 -5.14 -4.62
CA PHE A 97 -4.41 -5.27 -5.98
C PHE A 97 -4.78 -4.10 -6.90
N GLY A 98 -5.74 -3.27 -6.51
CA GLY A 98 -6.10 -2.07 -7.27
C GLY A 98 -7.45 -1.51 -6.88
N GLY A 99 -8.00 -0.65 -7.77
CA GLY A 99 -9.27 0.04 -7.51
C GLY A 99 -9.10 1.37 -6.80
N GLY A 100 -10.15 1.87 -6.19
CA GLY A 100 -10.15 3.16 -5.52
C GLY A 100 -10.71 3.11 -4.09
N ASP A 101 -10.13 3.90 -3.19
CA ASP A 101 -10.63 4.07 -1.83
C ASP A 101 -10.88 2.76 -1.05
N ASN A 102 -10.12 1.70 -1.34
CA ASN A 102 -10.26 0.43 -0.64
C ASN A 102 -9.40 0.40 0.63
N THR A 103 -9.90 -0.26 1.69
CA THR A 103 -9.22 -0.35 2.99
C THR A 103 -9.11 -1.79 3.48
N ALA A 104 -7.88 -2.28 3.68
CA ALA A 104 -7.57 -3.62 4.16
C ALA A 104 -6.94 -3.55 5.56
N LEU A 105 -7.78 -3.68 6.61
CA LEU A 105 -7.39 -3.51 8.03
C LEU A 105 -6.92 -4.80 8.68
N GLY A 106 -7.58 -5.90 8.38
CA GLY A 106 -7.35 -7.19 9.03
C GLY A 106 -5.98 -7.80 8.71
N TYR A 107 -5.48 -8.66 9.57
CA TYR A 107 -4.29 -9.47 9.32
C TYR A 107 -4.52 -10.37 8.09
N ALA A 108 -3.60 -10.35 7.14
CA ALA A 108 -3.69 -11.08 5.89
C ALA A 108 -5.01 -10.89 5.12
N SER A 109 -5.62 -9.71 5.27
CA SER A 109 -6.81 -9.31 4.53
C SER A 109 -6.48 -9.00 3.06
N VAL A 110 -7.42 -9.27 2.16
CA VAL A 110 -7.19 -9.11 0.71
C VAL A 110 -8.33 -8.36 0.04
N ILE A 111 -7.99 -7.37 -0.79
CA ILE A 111 -8.94 -6.74 -1.72
C ILE A 111 -8.36 -6.84 -3.13
N LEU A 112 -9.08 -7.52 -4.05
CA LEU A 112 -8.58 -7.65 -5.42
C LEU A 112 -8.87 -6.42 -6.29
N GLY A 113 -9.86 -5.59 -5.91
CA GLY A 113 -10.20 -4.36 -6.64
C GLY A 113 -11.58 -3.85 -6.28
N GLY A 114 -12.10 -2.96 -7.13
CA GLY A 114 -13.39 -2.29 -6.89
C GLY A 114 -13.21 -0.95 -6.20
N GLU A 115 -14.26 -0.41 -5.62
CA GLU A 115 -14.27 0.91 -5.02
C GLU A 115 -14.88 0.88 -3.61
N LEU A 116 -14.31 1.64 -2.67
CA LEU A 116 -14.85 1.80 -1.31
C LEU A 116 -15.05 0.49 -0.52
N ASN A 117 -14.33 -0.58 -0.87
CA ASN A 117 -14.45 -1.84 -0.14
C ASN A 117 -13.59 -1.83 1.14
N VAL A 118 -14.12 -2.43 2.21
CA VAL A 118 -13.43 -2.55 3.50
C VAL A 118 -13.36 -4.00 3.94
N VAL A 119 -12.16 -4.47 4.28
CA VAL A 119 -11.96 -5.74 5.00
C VAL A 119 -11.40 -5.41 6.38
N ALA A 120 -12.26 -5.48 7.39
CA ALA A 120 -11.93 -5.07 8.74
C ALA A 120 -11.24 -6.17 9.56
N ASP A 121 -11.61 -7.42 9.35
CA ASP A 121 -11.12 -8.55 10.12
C ASP A 121 -10.14 -9.47 9.37
N ASP A 122 -9.52 -10.36 10.15
CA ASP A 122 -8.42 -11.22 9.71
C ASP A 122 -8.87 -12.28 8.69
N TRP A 123 -7.94 -12.67 7.80
CA TRP A 123 -8.08 -13.77 6.83
C TRP A 123 -9.28 -13.62 5.88
N SER A 124 -9.79 -12.40 5.71
CA SER A 124 -11.00 -12.13 4.93
C SER A 124 -10.67 -11.48 3.58
N ILE A 125 -11.58 -11.63 2.63
CA ILE A 125 -11.38 -11.18 1.25
C ILE A 125 -12.59 -10.46 0.69
N VAL A 126 -12.34 -9.37 -0.07
CA VAL A 126 -13.28 -8.81 -1.03
C VAL A 126 -12.68 -8.92 -2.43
N ALA A 127 -13.30 -9.69 -3.32
CA ALA A 127 -12.80 -9.86 -4.68
C ALA A 127 -13.12 -8.67 -5.60
N GLY A 128 -14.10 -7.82 -5.22
CA GLY A 128 -14.43 -6.62 -5.97
C GLY A 128 -15.83 -6.12 -5.67
N GLY A 129 -16.32 -5.22 -6.51
CA GLY A 129 -17.61 -4.56 -6.31
C GLY A 129 -17.44 -3.19 -5.69
N ASP A 130 -18.49 -2.64 -5.13
CA ASP A 130 -18.52 -1.29 -4.63
C ASP A 130 -19.19 -1.22 -3.25
N GLU A 131 -18.58 -0.51 -2.33
CA GLU A 131 -19.03 -0.33 -0.94
C GLU A 131 -19.33 -1.64 -0.19
N ASN A 132 -18.54 -2.70 -0.39
CA ASN A 132 -18.69 -3.94 0.36
C ASN A 132 -17.84 -3.92 1.62
N ILE A 133 -18.38 -4.42 2.73
CA ILE A 133 -17.71 -4.47 4.04
C ILE A 133 -17.72 -5.90 4.57
N VAL A 134 -16.54 -6.40 4.94
CA VAL A 134 -16.38 -7.64 5.70
C VAL A 134 -15.85 -7.28 7.09
N ASP A 135 -16.69 -7.48 8.12
CA ASP A 135 -16.38 -7.31 9.53
C ASP A 135 -16.59 -8.65 10.24
N GLY A 136 -15.76 -9.61 9.89
CA GLY A 136 -15.80 -10.98 10.38
C GLY A 136 -14.62 -11.78 9.86
N MET A 137 -14.07 -12.65 10.70
CA MET A 137 -12.90 -13.49 10.41
C MET A 137 -13.24 -14.63 9.46
N ASP A 138 -12.36 -14.92 8.48
CA ASP A 138 -12.50 -16.01 7.52
C ASP A 138 -13.68 -15.89 6.54
N TYR A 139 -14.12 -14.67 6.26
CA TYR A 139 -15.22 -14.41 5.33
C TYR A 139 -14.79 -13.83 3.99
N GLY A 140 -15.66 -13.95 2.98
CA GLY A 140 -15.41 -13.42 1.65
C GLY A 140 -16.66 -12.88 0.96
N ILE A 141 -16.50 -11.71 0.31
CA ILE A 141 -17.46 -11.15 -0.64
C ILE A 141 -16.84 -11.21 -2.03
N PHE A 142 -17.47 -11.92 -2.97
CA PHE A 142 -16.95 -12.05 -4.33
C PHE A 142 -17.36 -10.93 -5.27
N GLY A 143 -18.26 -10.04 -4.85
CA GLY A 143 -18.67 -8.87 -5.61
C GLY A 143 -20.05 -8.38 -5.21
N GLY A 144 -20.51 -7.33 -5.93
CA GLY A 144 -21.80 -6.72 -5.68
C GLY A 144 -21.64 -5.31 -5.12
N TYR A 145 -22.74 -4.80 -4.63
CA TYR A 145 -22.86 -3.44 -4.13
C TYR A 145 -23.52 -3.42 -2.75
N TYR A 146 -22.90 -2.72 -1.80
CA TYR A 146 -23.45 -2.56 -0.44
C TYR A 146 -23.66 -3.88 0.32
N ASN A 147 -22.80 -4.89 0.14
CA ASN A 147 -22.88 -6.10 0.94
C ASN A 147 -22.14 -5.90 2.25
N TYR A 148 -22.74 -6.36 3.35
CA TYR A 148 -22.17 -6.31 4.67
C TYR A 148 -22.19 -7.68 5.33
N ILE A 149 -21.03 -8.13 5.79
CA ILE A 149 -20.89 -9.36 6.60
C ILE A 149 -20.40 -8.92 7.97
N GLU A 150 -21.13 -9.28 9.01
CA GLU A 150 -20.80 -9.03 10.40
C GLU A 150 -20.71 -10.37 11.15
N ASN A 151 -19.80 -10.46 12.10
CA ASN A 151 -19.72 -11.57 13.03
C ASN A 151 -20.70 -11.33 14.18
N ASP A 152 -21.79 -12.05 14.22
CA ASP A 152 -22.72 -12.07 15.37
C ASP A 152 -22.14 -12.97 16.49
N TYR A 153 -21.34 -12.39 17.41
CA TYR A 153 -20.95 -13.02 18.68
C TYR A 153 -21.40 -12.21 19.88
#